data_43368d6fa5a05094c32e984a76c3ac1b
#
_entry.id   43368d6fa5a05094c32e984a76c3ac1b
#
_cell.length_a   1.000
_cell.length_b   1.000
_cell.length_c   1.000
_cell.angle_alpha   90.00
_cell.angle_beta   90.00
_cell.angle_gamma   90.00
#
_symmetry.space_group_name_H-M   'P 1'
#
loop_
_entity.id
_entity.type
_entity.pdbx_description
1 polymer ?
#
loop_
_entity_poly.entity_id
_entity_poly.type
_entity_poly.pdbx_seq_one_letter_code
_entity_poly.pdbx_strand_id
1 'polypeptide(L)'
;MARRLAGLVVLLAATTGAVQLSAGPAAASCVEPSADFLDTSDVALSGVVADRRESGDDVITTVRVDRVFKGDVTRRVDVVSPGDEVTSAMTASPGDRLIVFGQMDAGEVTSNGCLTVTAPGDYYGEILDQLGEGTAPKAGYLQAERRTLGLSYEQFSAARAVFGALVLIAMGYFLVRGWRARRRTT
;
A
#
# COMPACT_ATOMS: atom_id res chain seq x y z
N MET A 1 45.74 26.91 1.22
CA MET A 1 45.31 25.51 1.17
C MET A 1 43.78 25.29 0.99
N ALA A 2 42.92 26.20 1.41
CA ALA A 2 41.45 26.10 1.34
C ALA A 2 40.84 26.05 -0.11
N ARG A 3 41.49 26.66 -1.09
CA ARG A 3 40.99 26.72 -2.48
C ARG A 3 41.08 25.39 -3.25
N ARG A 4 41.96 24.47 -2.83
CA ARG A 4 42.11 23.15 -3.51
C ARG A 4 41.10 22.10 -3.01
N LEU A 5 40.58 22.28 -1.79
CA LEU A 5 39.52 21.39 -1.24
C LEU A 5 38.15 21.65 -1.85
N ALA A 6 37.83 22.89 -2.23
CA ALA A 6 36.55 23.22 -2.87
C ALA A 6 36.39 22.58 -4.26
N GLY A 7 37.48 22.43 -5.02
CA GLY A 7 37.47 21.79 -6.33
C GLY A 7 37.21 20.28 -6.28
N LEU A 8 37.68 19.61 -5.23
CA LEU A 8 37.54 18.17 -5.08
C LEU A 8 36.09 17.76 -4.72
N VAL A 9 35.40 18.56 -3.93
CA VAL A 9 34.00 18.32 -3.52
C VAL A 9 33.05 18.47 -4.71
N VAL A 10 33.31 19.45 -5.60
CA VAL A 10 32.47 19.65 -6.79
C VAL A 10 32.65 18.51 -7.82
N LEU A 11 33.87 17.94 -7.92
CA LEU A 11 34.11 16.84 -8.84
C LEU A 11 33.47 15.52 -8.37
N LEU A 12 33.40 15.26 -7.05
CA LEU A 12 32.72 14.08 -6.50
C LEU A 12 31.19 14.17 -6.63
N ALA A 13 30.60 15.37 -6.59
CA ALA A 13 29.17 15.56 -6.76
C ALA A 13 28.70 15.36 -8.22
N ALA A 14 29.59 15.57 -9.19
CA ALA A 14 29.26 15.42 -10.61
C ALA A 14 29.29 13.97 -11.11
N THR A 15 29.94 13.05 -10.41
CA THR A 15 30.06 11.64 -10.83
C THR A 15 28.94 10.74 -10.29
N THR A 16 28.17 11.17 -9.33
CA THR A 16 27.02 10.42 -8.79
C THR A 16 25.72 10.63 -9.57
N GLY A 17 25.69 11.55 -10.53
CA GLY A 17 24.48 11.91 -11.30
C GLY A 17 24.24 11.15 -12.59
N ALA A 18 25.10 10.21 -13.01
CA ALA A 18 25.08 9.70 -14.38
C ALA A 18 24.77 8.20 -14.55
N VAL A 19 24.24 7.52 -13.54
CA VAL A 19 23.77 6.12 -13.70
C VAL A 19 22.33 5.99 -13.22
N GLN A 20 21.45 6.82 -13.76
CA GLN A 20 20.07 6.41 -13.91
C GLN A 20 19.92 5.81 -15.31
N LEU A 21 20.42 4.61 -15.46
CA LEU A 21 19.92 3.71 -16.49
C LEU A 21 18.43 3.61 -16.24
N SER A 22 17.64 4.22 -17.12
CA SER A 22 16.20 4.00 -17.22
C SER A 22 16.00 2.50 -17.52
N ALA A 23 15.99 1.68 -16.45
CA ALA A 23 15.28 0.43 -16.50
C ALA A 23 13.83 0.85 -16.72
N GLY A 24 13.35 0.74 -17.98
CA GLY A 24 11.94 0.85 -18.26
C GLY A 24 11.20 -0.06 -17.29
N PRO A 25 9.98 0.32 -16.90
CA PRO A 25 9.19 -0.53 -16.01
C PRO A 25 9.14 -1.92 -16.63
N ALA A 26 9.71 -2.90 -15.94
CA ALA A 26 9.49 -4.29 -16.29
C ALA A 26 8.00 -4.53 -16.13
N ALA A 27 7.28 -4.64 -17.26
CA ALA A 27 5.88 -5.03 -17.23
C ALA A 27 5.85 -6.43 -16.58
N ALA A 28 5.38 -6.49 -15.33
CA ALA A 28 5.15 -7.77 -14.68
C ALA A 28 4.05 -8.46 -15.47
N SER A 29 4.40 -9.57 -16.12
CA SER A 29 3.42 -10.42 -16.79
C SER A 29 2.69 -11.20 -15.70
N CYS A 30 1.41 -10.91 -15.53
CA CYS A 30 0.55 -11.75 -14.71
C CYS A 30 0.44 -13.15 -15.34
N VAL A 31 0.47 -14.17 -14.51
CA VAL A 31 0.03 -15.51 -14.92
C VAL A 31 -1.46 -15.43 -15.22
N GLU A 32 -1.90 -16.20 -16.21
CA GLU A 32 -3.33 -16.28 -16.57
C GLU A 32 -4.17 -16.63 -15.33
N PRO A 33 -5.27 -15.90 -15.07
CA PRO A 33 -6.11 -16.16 -13.91
C PRO A 33 -6.65 -17.59 -13.93
N SER A 34 -6.52 -18.29 -12.81
CA SER A 34 -6.94 -19.69 -12.68
C SER A 34 -7.58 -19.93 -11.31
N ALA A 35 -8.50 -20.87 -11.23
CA ALA A 35 -9.04 -21.36 -9.96
C ALA A 35 -7.95 -22.00 -9.07
N ASP A 36 -6.80 -22.38 -9.62
CA ASP A 36 -5.66 -22.93 -8.88
C ASP A 36 -5.09 -21.93 -7.85
N PHE A 37 -5.37 -20.63 -8.05
CA PHE A 37 -5.02 -19.61 -7.03
C PHE A 37 -5.69 -19.87 -5.68
N LEU A 38 -6.78 -20.64 -5.67
CA LEU A 38 -7.44 -21.06 -4.44
C LEU A 38 -6.49 -21.82 -3.51
N ASP A 39 -5.61 -22.65 -4.04
CA ASP A 39 -4.70 -23.47 -3.24
C ASP A 39 -3.65 -22.63 -2.51
N THR A 40 -3.18 -21.58 -3.16
CA THR A 40 -2.10 -20.70 -2.66
C THR A 40 -2.61 -19.48 -1.91
N SER A 41 -3.91 -19.18 -1.94
CA SER A 41 -4.51 -18.04 -1.26
C SER A 41 -5.05 -18.42 0.11
N ASP A 42 -5.08 -17.49 1.06
CA ASP A 42 -5.78 -17.65 2.35
C ASP A 42 -7.24 -17.28 2.25
N VAL A 43 -7.55 -16.36 1.33
CA VAL A 43 -8.89 -15.84 1.06
C VAL A 43 -9.20 -15.92 -0.42
N ALA A 44 -10.41 -16.41 -0.72
CA ALA A 44 -11.00 -16.32 -2.06
C ALA A 44 -12.46 -15.91 -1.92
N LEU A 45 -12.84 -14.84 -2.61
CA LEU A 45 -14.18 -14.27 -2.54
C LEU A 45 -14.64 -13.72 -3.89
N SER A 46 -15.96 -13.58 -4.06
CA SER A 46 -16.53 -12.76 -5.12
C SER A 46 -17.47 -11.71 -4.56
N GLY A 47 -17.56 -10.58 -5.25
CA GLY A 47 -18.39 -9.48 -4.81
C GLY A 47 -18.40 -8.30 -5.77
N VAL A 48 -18.89 -7.18 -5.27
CA VAL A 48 -18.98 -5.90 -6.00
C VAL A 48 -18.14 -4.86 -5.28
N VAL A 49 -17.34 -4.11 -6.02
CA VAL A 49 -16.59 -2.97 -5.50
C VAL A 49 -17.57 -1.91 -5.01
N ALA A 50 -17.50 -1.61 -3.74
CA ALA A 50 -18.32 -0.58 -3.10
C ALA A 50 -17.63 0.78 -3.07
N ASP A 51 -16.30 0.78 -2.87
CA ASP A 51 -15.48 1.99 -2.77
C ASP A 51 -14.02 1.67 -3.11
N ARG A 52 -13.28 2.71 -3.52
CA ARG A 52 -11.85 2.63 -3.78
C ARG A 52 -11.19 3.91 -3.30
N ARG A 53 -10.13 3.80 -2.51
CA ARG A 53 -9.40 4.94 -1.95
C ARG A 53 -7.90 4.67 -1.89
N GLU A 54 -7.12 5.70 -1.96
CA GLU A 54 -5.68 5.66 -1.74
C GLU A 54 -5.37 5.84 -0.25
N SER A 55 -4.35 5.16 0.24
CA SER A 55 -3.88 5.25 1.61
C SER A 55 -2.36 5.07 1.66
N GLY A 56 -1.61 6.16 1.62
CA GLY A 56 -0.16 6.13 1.45
C GLY A 56 0.23 5.60 0.09
N ASP A 57 1.06 4.56 0.08
CA ASP A 57 1.51 3.89 -1.13
C ASP A 57 0.60 2.72 -1.55
N ASP A 58 -0.51 2.52 -0.83
CA ASP A 58 -1.46 1.44 -1.08
C ASP A 58 -2.78 1.97 -1.65
N VAL A 59 -3.48 1.09 -2.35
CA VAL A 59 -4.87 1.26 -2.76
C VAL A 59 -5.75 0.32 -1.93
N ILE A 60 -6.76 0.86 -1.30
CA ILE A 60 -7.73 0.09 -0.53
C ILE A 60 -9.03 0.01 -1.33
N THR A 61 -9.41 -1.20 -1.72
CA THR A 61 -10.66 -1.47 -2.43
C THR A 61 -11.65 -2.13 -1.47
N THR A 62 -12.75 -1.45 -1.17
CA THR A 62 -13.81 -2.01 -0.35
C THR A 62 -14.73 -2.87 -1.21
N VAL A 63 -14.84 -4.15 -0.89
CA VAL A 63 -15.68 -5.11 -1.60
C VAL A 63 -16.90 -5.46 -0.75
N ARG A 64 -18.08 -5.39 -1.35
CA ARG A 64 -19.29 -6.01 -0.82
C ARG A 64 -19.32 -7.45 -1.29
N VAL A 65 -19.08 -8.38 -0.39
CA VAL A 65 -18.89 -9.80 -0.67
C VAL A 65 -20.25 -10.46 -0.89
N ASP A 66 -20.37 -11.16 -2.01
CA ASP A 66 -21.53 -11.98 -2.35
C ASP A 66 -21.32 -13.44 -1.96
N ARG A 67 -20.10 -13.99 -2.21
CA ARG A 67 -19.73 -15.39 -1.91
C ARG A 67 -18.29 -15.47 -1.39
N VAL A 68 -18.06 -16.44 -0.52
CA VAL A 68 -16.74 -16.81 0.00
C VAL A 68 -16.43 -18.24 -0.41
N PHE A 69 -15.32 -18.46 -1.09
CA PHE A 69 -14.85 -19.76 -1.54
C PHE A 69 -13.78 -20.32 -0.61
N LYS A 70 -12.99 -19.42 0.03
CA LYS A 70 -11.97 -19.78 1.02
C LYS A 70 -11.80 -18.66 2.05
N GLY A 71 -11.47 -19.07 3.28
CA GLY A 71 -11.16 -18.15 4.38
C GLY A 71 -12.41 -17.65 5.12
N ASP A 72 -12.15 -16.79 6.09
CA ASP A 72 -13.17 -16.24 6.97
C ASP A 72 -13.38 -14.75 6.68
N VAL A 73 -14.35 -14.46 5.81
CA VAL A 73 -14.59 -13.13 5.27
C VAL A 73 -15.97 -12.61 5.66
N THR A 74 -16.03 -11.32 5.96
CA THR A 74 -17.27 -10.61 6.30
C THR A 74 -17.96 -10.02 5.05
N ARG A 75 -19.22 -9.58 5.20
CA ARG A 75 -20.03 -9.00 4.09
C ARG A 75 -19.40 -7.79 3.42
N ARG A 76 -18.54 -7.07 4.15
CA ARG A 76 -17.70 -6.02 3.60
C ARG A 76 -16.27 -6.31 4.00
N VAL A 77 -15.37 -6.16 3.08
CA VAL A 77 -13.94 -6.34 3.30
C VAL A 77 -13.17 -5.27 2.55
N ASP A 78 -12.17 -4.71 3.20
CA ASP A 78 -11.17 -3.89 2.54
C ASP A 78 -10.04 -4.80 2.05
N VAL A 79 -9.77 -4.73 0.76
CA VAL A 79 -8.65 -5.42 0.12
C VAL A 79 -7.58 -4.38 -0.13
N VAL A 80 -6.41 -4.60 0.44
CA VAL A 80 -5.23 -3.74 0.28
C VAL A 80 -4.41 -4.24 -0.89
N SER A 81 -4.08 -3.36 -1.81
CA SER A 81 -3.17 -3.65 -2.92
C SER A 81 -2.10 -2.57 -3.03
N PRO A 82 -0.88 -2.90 -3.51
CA PRO A 82 0.13 -1.90 -3.79
C PRO A 82 -0.40 -0.85 -4.77
N GLY A 83 -0.10 0.41 -4.51
CA GLY A 83 -0.52 1.54 -5.35
C GLY A 83 0.47 1.93 -6.44
N ASP A 84 1.61 1.24 -6.55
CA ASP A 84 2.61 1.49 -7.56
C ASP A 84 2.04 1.19 -8.96
N GLU A 85 2.10 2.21 -9.80
CA GLU A 85 1.37 2.34 -11.06
C GLU A 85 1.64 1.24 -12.09
N VAL A 86 2.62 0.36 -11.88
CA VAL A 86 3.17 -0.34 -13.02
C VAL A 86 2.61 -1.75 -13.23
N THR A 87 2.17 -2.48 -12.20
CA THR A 87 1.82 -3.89 -12.45
C THR A 87 0.93 -4.58 -11.42
N SER A 88 0.72 -4.01 -10.26
CA SER A 88 0.14 -4.77 -9.15
C SER A 88 -1.12 -4.14 -8.57
N ALA A 89 -1.46 -2.91 -8.95
CA ALA A 89 -2.66 -2.27 -8.44
C ALA A 89 -3.92 -2.94 -8.97
N MET A 90 -4.86 -3.19 -8.10
CA MET A 90 -6.20 -3.59 -8.50
C MET A 90 -6.87 -2.41 -9.23
N THR A 91 -7.25 -2.58 -10.49
CA THR A 91 -7.81 -1.51 -11.35
C THR A 91 -9.33 -1.42 -11.32
N ALA A 92 -10.00 -2.28 -10.54
CA ALA A 92 -11.46 -2.32 -10.45
C ALA A 92 -12.06 -1.02 -9.92
N SER A 93 -13.18 -0.60 -10.50
CA SER A 93 -13.91 0.63 -10.17
C SER A 93 -15.17 0.32 -9.34
N PRO A 94 -15.69 1.28 -8.56
CA PRO A 94 -16.96 1.10 -7.86
C PRO A 94 -18.08 0.65 -8.81
N GLY A 95 -18.75 -0.42 -8.44
CA GLY A 95 -19.78 -1.08 -9.25
C GLY A 95 -19.30 -2.33 -10.02
N ASP A 96 -18.00 -2.48 -10.22
CA ASP A 96 -17.46 -3.66 -10.89
C ASP A 96 -17.63 -4.91 -10.02
N ARG A 97 -17.92 -6.03 -10.68
CA ARG A 97 -17.90 -7.36 -10.05
C ARG A 97 -16.52 -7.96 -10.20
N LEU A 98 -16.07 -8.62 -9.15
CA LEU A 98 -14.75 -9.23 -9.17
C LEU A 98 -14.68 -10.51 -8.35
N ILE A 99 -13.68 -11.33 -8.68
CA ILE A 99 -13.18 -12.43 -7.86
C ILE A 99 -11.82 -11.98 -7.35
N VAL A 100 -11.58 -12.12 -6.05
CA VAL A 100 -10.32 -11.79 -5.40
C VAL A 100 -9.74 -13.05 -4.79
N PHE A 101 -8.49 -13.31 -5.12
CA PHE A 101 -7.62 -14.24 -4.40
C PHE A 101 -6.64 -13.41 -3.58
N GLY A 102 -6.54 -13.67 -2.28
CA GLY A 102 -5.75 -12.83 -1.38
C GLY A 102 -5.08 -13.61 -0.27
N GLN A 103 -4.16 -12.92 0.40
CA GLN A 103 -3.53 -13.40 1.63
C GLN A 103 -4.16 -12.69 2.82
N MET A 104 -4.17 -13.36 3.97
CA MET A 104 -4.58 -12.77 5.24
C MET A 104 -3.33 -12.46 6.06
N ASP A 105 -2.99 -11.19 6.17
CA ASP A 105 -1.86 -10.74 6.98
C ASP A 105 -2.34 -9.80 8.08
N ALA A 106 -2.02 -10.14 9.33
CA ALA A 106 -2.36 -9.35 10.53
C ALA A 106 -3.83 -8.89 10.60
N GLY A 107 -4.76 -9.66 10.01
CA GLY A 107 -6.19 -9.34 9.97
C GLY A 107 -6.62 -8.46 8.79
N GLU A 108 -5.71 -8.15 7.86
CA GLU A 108 -6.01 -7.48 6.60
C GLU A 108 -5.98 -8.46 5.44
N VAL A 109 -6.86 -8.26 4.47
CA VAL A 109 -6.82 -8.98 3.19
C VAL A 109 -5.94 -8.20 2.23
N THR A 110 -4.85 -8.82 1.78
CA THR A 110 -3.96 -8.27 0.76
C THR A 110 -4.13 -9.00 -0.56
N SER A 111 -4.11 -8.29 -1.66
CA SER A 111 -4.20 -8.85 -3.02
C SER A 111 -3.53 -7.90 -4.02
N ASN A 112 -3.47 -8.30 -5.28
CA ASN A 112 -2.98 -7.46 -6.36
C ASN A 112 -3.80 -7.69 -7.64
N GLY A 113 -3.52 -6.92 -8.69
CA GLY A 113 -4.23 -6.99 -9.95
C GLY A 113 -4.12 -8.35 -10.65
N CYS A 114 -3.02 -9.09 -10.44
CA CYS A 114 -2.83 -10.43 -11.01
C CYS A 114 -3.66 -11.52 -10.31
N LEU A 115 -4.04 -11.27 -9.06
CA LEU A 115 -4.86 -12.17 -8.25
C LEU A 115 -6.33 -11.73 -8.21
N THR A 116 -6.72 -10.84 -9.13
CA THR A 116 -8.07 -10.30 -9.19
C THR A 116 -8.63 -10.44 -10.60
N VAL A 117 -9.83 -10.98 -10.72
CA VAL A 117 -10.54 -11.15 -12.00
C VAL A 117 -11.78 -10.26 -11.99
N THR A 118 -11.89 -9.36 -12.95
CA THR A 118 -12.99 -8.38 -13.02
C THR A 118 -13.98 -8.78 -14.12
N ALA A 119 -15.29 -8.67 -13.85
CA ALA A 119 -16.34 -8.82 -14.84
C ALA A 119 -16.70 -7.46 -15.49
N PRO A 120 -17.05 -7.44 -16.79
CA PRO A 120 -17.06 -8.58 -17.72
C PRO A 120 -15.64 -8.87 -18.23
N GLY A 121 -15.17 -10.06 -18.02
CA GLY A 121 -13.89 -10.56 -18.51
C GLY A 121 -14.02 -12.01 -18.94
N ASP A 122 -13.19 -12.42 -19.88
CA ASP A 122 -13.27 -13.74 -20.52
C ASP A 122 -13.19 -14.89 -19.51
N TYR A 123 -12.43 -14.69 -18.43
CA TYR A 123 -12.19 -15.73 -17.41
C TYR A 123 -13.16 -15.67 -16.21
N TYR A 124 -13.92 -14.58 -16.03
CA TYR A 124 -14.73 -14.39 -14.82
C TYR A 124 -15.76 -15.52 -14.60
N GLY A 125 -16.53 -15.83 -15.64
CA GLY A 125 -17.56 -16.88 -15.58
C GLY A 125 -16.95 -18.26 -15.39
N GLU A 126 -15.91 -18.58 -16.14
CA GLU A 126 -15.23 -19.87 -16.08
C GLU A 126 -14.64 -20.15 -14.69
N ILE A 127 -13.92 -19.17 -14.12
CA ILE A 127 -13.33 -19.29 -12.78
C ILE A 127 -14.43 -19.41 -11.72
N LEU A 128 -15.51 -18.64 -11.84
CA LEU A 128 -16.63 -18.70 -10.90
C LEU A 128 -17.29 -20.08 -10.90
N ASP A 129 -17.44 -20.68 -12.08
CA ASP A 129 -18.00 -22.04 -12.23
C ASP A 129 -17.07 -23.10 -11.62
N GLN A 130 -15.76 -22.96 -11.79
CA GLN A 130 -14.75 -23.85 -11.20
C GLN A 130 -14.69 -23.75 -9.68
N LEU A 131 -14.88 -22.54 -9.12
CA LEU A 131 -14.90 -22.30 -7.67
C LEU A 131 -16.17 -22.84 -7.01
N GLY A 132 -17.23 -23.05 -7.77
CA GLY A 132 -18.50 -23.63 -7.30
C GLY A 132 -19.38 -22.63 -6.54
N GLU A 133 -20.26 -23.16 -5.67
CA GLU A 133 -21.28 -22.34 -5.03
C GLU A 133 -20.74 -21.37 -3.97
N GLY A 134 -19.65 -21.74 -3.28
CA GLY A 134 -19.11 -20.99 -2.16
C GLY A 134 -20.06 -20.95 -0.96
N THR A 135 -19.77 -20.09 -0.01
CA THR A 135 -20.57 -19.89 1.21
C THR A 135 -20.96 -18.42 1.38
N ALA A 136 -21.99 -18.16 2.19
CA ALA A 136 -22.36 -16.80 2.52
C ALA A 136 -21.32 -16.14 3.43
N PRO A 137 -20.98 -14.87 3.20
CA PRO A 137 -20.08 -14.14 4.08
C PRO A 137 -20.67 -13.92 5.47
N LYS A 138 -19.81 -13.85 6.49
CA LYS A 138 -20.23 -13.50 7.86
C LYS A 138 -20.74 -12.05 7.91
N ALA A 139 -21.57 -11.76 8.90
CA ALA A 139 -21.95 -10.38 9.16
C ALA A 139 -20.74 -9.58 9.65
N GLY A 140 -20.62 -8.32 9.20
CA GLY A 140 -19.58 -7.41 9.65
C GLY A 140 -18.85 -6.70 8.52
N TYR A 141 -17.80 -5.99 8.91
CA TYR A 141 -16.89 -5.26 8.03
C TYR A 141 -15.44 -5.49 8.51
N LEU A 142 -14.66 -6.16 7.68
CA LEU A 142 -13.22 -6.30 7.86
C LEU A 142 -12.56 -5.08 7.22
N GLN A 143 -12.25 -4.11 8.03
CA GLN A 143 -11.71 -2.81 7.59
C GLN A 143 -10.18 -2.84 7.65
N ALA A 144 -9.52 -2.47 6.56
CA ALA A 144 -8.08 -2.27 6.55
C ALA A 144 -7.68 -1.06 7.39
N GLU A 145 -6.54 -1.16 8.03
CA GLU A 145 -5.96 -0.07 8.77
C GLU A 145 -5.53 1.05 7.80
N ARG A 146 -5.81 2.31 8.16
CA ARG A 146 -5.33 3.44 7.37
C ARG A 146 -3.83 3.55 7.53
N ARG A 147 -3.11 3.49 6.42
CA ARG A 147 -1.67 3.71 6.38
C ARG A 147 -1.37 5.09 5.81
N THR A 148 -0.35 5.74 6.36
CA THR A 148 0.17 7.02 5.86
C THR A 148 1.68 6.88 5.78
N LEU A 149 2.26 7.08 4.60
CA LEU A 149 3.68 6.82 4.32
C LEU A 149 4.11 5.38 4.66
N GLY A 150 3.28 4.38 4.37
CA GLY A 150 3.53 2.98 4.68
C GLY A 150 3.48 2.62 6.17
N LEU A 151 3.11 3.58 7.04
CA LEU A 151 3.00 3.39 8.49
C LEU A 151 1.53 3.21 8.90
N SER A 152 1.27 2.34 9.85
CA SER A 152 -0.03 2.26 10.49
C SER A 152 -0.39 3.60 11.17
N TYR A 153 -1.68 3.85 11.41
CA TYR A 153 -2.11 5.08 12.08
C TYR A 153 -1.42 5.27 13.45
N GLU A 154 -1.23 4.20 14.21
CA GLU A 154 -0.53 4.24 15.49
C GLU A 154 0.96 4.59 15.33
N GLN A 155 1.64 3.95 14.37
CA GLN A 155 3.06 4.22 14.07
C GLN A 155 3.24 5.65 13.57
N PHE A 156 2.36 6.12 12.70
CA PHE A 156 2.40 7.50 12.20
C PHE A 156 2.15 8.52 13.32
N SER A 157 1.19 8.28 14.19
CA SER A 157 0.90 9.17 15.33
C SER A 157 2.05 9.21 16.32
N ALA A 158 2.69 8.08 16.61
CA ALA A 158 3.87 8.00 17.46
C ALA A 158 5.08 8.74 16.83
N ALA A 159 5.34 8.52 15.55
CA ALA A 159 6.41 9.20 14.82
C ALA A 159 6.21 10.73 14.81
N ARG A 160 4.97 11.18 14.61
CA ARG A 160 4.59 12.61 14.67
C ARG A 160 4.81 13.21 16.07
N ALA A 161 4.47 12.48 17.12
CA ALA A 161 4.69 12.91 18.51
C ALA A 161 6.18 13.05 18.82
N VAL A 162 6.99 12.07 18.43
CA VAL A 162 8.45 12.09 18.61
C VAL A 162 9.07 13.26 17.84
N PHE A 163 8.69 13.46 16.59
CA PHE A 163 9.18 14.56 15.77
C PHE A 163 8.80 15.92 16.38
N GLY A 164 7.58 16.09 16.84
CA GLY A 164 7.13 17.30 17.53
C GLY A 164 7.94 17.60 18.78
N ALA A 165 8.23 16.58 19.61
CA ALA A 165 9.06 16.72 20.80
C ALA A 165 10.49 17.15 20.44
N LEU A 166 11.10 16.56 19.41
CA LEU A 166 12.44 16.94 18.96
C LEU A 166 12.50 18.40 18.49
N VAL A 167 11.50 18.87 17.76
CA VAL A 167 11.39 20.27 17.32
C VAL A 167 11.31 21.21 18.51
N LEU A 168 10.50 20.90 19.52
CA LEU A 168 10.37 21.72 20.74
C LEU A 168 11.69 21.76 21.53
N ILE A 169 12.38 20.63 21.66
CA ILE A 169 13.70 20.57 22.32
C ILE A 169 14.72 21.43 21.57
N ALA A 170 14.76 21.33 20.24
CA ALA A 170 15.65 22.13 19.40
C ALA A 170 15.36 23.63 19.55
N MET A 171 14.08 24.03 19.49
CA MET A 171 13.68 25.42 19.71
C MET A 171 14.09 25.92 21.11
N GLY A 172 13.84 25.15 22.15
CA GLY A 172 14.25 25.47 23.51
C GLY A 172 15.75 25.65 23.63
N TYR A 173 16.53 24.77 23.03
CA TYR A 173 18.00 24.88 23.00
C TYR A 173 18.48 26.18 22.33
N PHE A 174 17.91 26.52 21.18
CA PHE A 174 18.29 27.76 20.46
C PHE A 174 17.90 29.02 21.26
N LEU A 175 16.76 29.04 21.92
CA LEU A 175 16.32 30.15 22.78
C LEU A 175 17.29 30.36 23.96
N VAL A 176 17.63 29.28 24.67
CA VAL A 176 18.56 29.33 25.81
C VAL A 176 19.95 29.77 25.34
N ARG A 177 20.43 29.27 24.22
CA ARG A 177 21.72 29.63 23.64
C ARG A 177 21.73 31.10 23.22
N GLY A 178 20.68 31.60 22.58
CA GLY A 178 20.54 33.00 22.18
C GLY A 178 20.49 33.95 23.40
N TRP A 179 19.75 33.55 24.45
CA TRP A 179 19.69 34.33 25.69
C TRP A 179 21.03 34.39 26.43
N ARG A 180 21.78 33.28 26.50
CA ARG A 180 23.14 33.27 27.08
C ARG A 180 24.14 34.11 26.29
N ALA A 181 24.03 34.15 24.97
CA ALA A 181 24.90 34.98 24.14
C ALA A 181 24.64 36.48 24.39
N ARG A 182 23.40 36.91 24.53
CA ARG A 182 23.04 38.32 24.83
C ARG A 182 23.54 38.79 26.20
N ARG A 183 23.56 37.92 27.21
CA ARG A 183 24.07 38.29 28.56
C ARG A 183 25.58 38.45 28.63
N ARG A 184 26.36 38.02 27.65
CA ARG A 184 27.82 38.17 27.60
C ARG A 184 28.27 39.48 26.92
N THR A 185 27.36 40.20 26.30
CA THR A 185 27.63 41.45 25.58
C THR A 185 27.18 42.70 26.32
N THR A 186 26.62 42.59 27.53
CA THR A 186 26.33 43.64 28.50
C THR A 186 27.27 43.53 29.68
#